data_b973c2bc74356af2966d87143c38e763
#
_entry.id   b973c2bc74356af2966d87143c38e763
#
_cell.length_a   1.000
_cell.length_b   1.000
_cell.length_c   1.000
_cell.angle_alpha   90.00
_cell.angle_beta   90.00
_cell.angle_gamma   90.00
#
_symmetry.space_group_name_H-M   'P 1'
#
loop_
_entity.id
_entity.type
_entity.pdbx_description
1 polymer ?
#
loop_
_entity_poly.entity_id
_entity_poly.type
_entity_poly.pdbx_seq_one_letter_code
_entity_poly.pdbx_strand_id
1 'polypeptide(L)'
;TPSLALKDGKPFLAFAVQGGDTQDQNLLQFFLNVVEFGMTVQQASEAANFNTNQLWLSLGGSKISDRKPKAGDILLGNNTPDSVRNELKKMGYKLSFGNRTSGPINAIYFDWKHGSLWGGSSNNGEDYGIGW
;
A
#
# COMPACT_ATOMS: atom_id res chain seq x y z
N THR A 1 4.03 -2.10 -10.38
CA THR A 1 2.84 -2.81 -10.92
C THR A 1 1.71 -1.81 -11.13
N PRO A 2 1.27 -1.55 -12.36
CA PRO A 2 0.05 -0.77 -12.63
C PRO A 2 -1.19 -1.63 -12.47
N SER A 3 -2.27 -1.01 -12.01
CA SER A 3 -3.58 -1.65 -11.81
C SER A 3 -4.71 -0.74 -12.24
N LEU A 4 -5.80 -1.33 -12.71
CA LEU A 4 -7.02 -0.62 -13.08
C LEU A 4 -8.22 -1.35 -12.49
N ALA A 5 -9.00 -0.65 -11.69
CA ALA A 5 -10.29 -1.12 -11.22
C ALA A 5 -11.43 -0.54 -12.06
N LEU A 6 -12.41 -1.37 -12.36
CA LEU A 6 -13.65 -0.97 -13.05
C LEU A 6 -14.81 -1.04 -12.06
N LYS A 7 -15.76 -0.13 -12.20
CA LYS A 7 -17.05 -0.16 -11.51
C LYS A 7 -18.15 0.07 -12.55
N ASP A 8 -19.12 -0.83 -12.59
CA ASP A 8 -20.24 -0.78 -13.57
C ASP A 8 -19.74 -0.65 -15.02
N GLY A 9 -18.66 -1.38 -15.35
CA GLY A 9 -18.04 -1.39 -16.68
C GLY A 9 -17.25 -0.15 -17.07
N LYS A 10 -17.05 0.80 -16.15
CA LYS A 10 -16.29 2.04 -16.39
C LYS A 10 -15.02 2.08 -15.54
N PRO A 11 -13.95 2.75 -15.99
CA PRO A 11 -12.79 3.03 -15.15
C PRO A 11 -13.23 3.69 -13.84
N PHE A 12 -12.75 3.16 -12.74
CA PHE A 12 -13.05 3.65 -11.39
C PHE A 12 -11.79 4.19 -10.71
N LEU A 13 -10.71 3.41 -10.76
CA LEU A 13 -9.47 3.74 -10.09
C LEU A 13 -8.30 3.18 -10.89
N ALA A 14 -7.37 4.02 -11.32
CA ALA A 14 -6.08 3.62 -11.86
C ALA A 14 -5.01 3.90 -10.80
N PHE A 15 -4.17 2.91 -10.49
CA PHE A 15 -3.20 3.04 -9.41
C PHE A 15 -1.98 2.16 -9.64
N ALA A 16 -0.86 2.59 -9.11
CA ALA A 16 0.40 1.87 -9.22
C ALA A 16 1.27 2.06 -7.99
N VAL A 17 2.16 1.11 -7.74
CA VAL A 17 3.22 1.21 -6.74
C VAL A 17 4.54 0.76 -7.34
N GLN A 18 5.61 1.42 -6.95
CA GLN A 18 6.97 0.97 -7.21
C GLN A 18 7.43 0.03 -6.10
N GLY A 19 8.20 -0.99 -6.45
CA GLY A 19 8.77 -1.93 -5.48
C GLY A 19 9.08 -3.29 -6.10
N GLY A 20 9.28 -4.27 -5.25
CA GLY A 20 9.48 -5.68 -5.59
C GLY A 20 8.34 -6.55 -5.05
N ASP A 21 8.67 -7.52 -4.23
CA ASP A 21 7.72 -8.49 -3.65
C ASP A 21 6.63 -7.88 -2.74
N THR A 22 6.78 -6.62 -2.35
CA THR A 22 5.79 -5.91 -1.52
C THR A 22 4.69 -5.21 -2.33
N GLN A 23 4.80 -5.15 -3.66
CA GLN A 23 3.88 -4.39 -4.51
C GLN A 23 2.43 -4.84 -4.32
N ASP A 24 2.17 -6.13 -4.40
CA ASP A 24 0.81 -6.67 -4.31
C ASP A 24 0.17 -6.38 -2.95
N GLN A 25 0.94 -6.49 -1.87
CA GLN A 25 0.48 -6.16 -0.51
C GLN A 25 0.10 -4.68 -0.40
N ASN A 26 0.92 -3.80 -0.94
CA ASN A 26 0.71 -2.35 -0.86
C ASN A 26 -0.44 -1.89 -1.75
N LEU A 27 -0.57 -2.44 -2.96
CA LEU A 27 -1.70 -2.16 -3.85
C LEU A 27 -3.03 -2.61 -3.25
N LEU A 28 -3.07 -3.81 -2.63
CA LEU A 28 -4.27 -4.30 -1.96
C LEU A 28 -4.68 -3.38 -0.82
N GLN A 29 -3.75 -2.98 0.05
CA GLN A 29 -4.03 -2.06 1.16
C GLN A 29 -4.53 -0.71 0.67
N PHE A 30 -3.88 -0.13 -0.33
CA PHE A 30 -4.33 1.11 -0.96
C PHE A 30 -5.76 0.99 -1.51
N PHE A 31 -6.04 -0.08 -2.25
CA PHE A 31 -7.36 -0.34 -2.84
C PHE A 31 -8.44 -0.45 -1.76
N LEU A 32 -8.20 -1.23 -0.70
CA LEU A 32 -9.13 -1.38 0.42
C LEU A 32 -9.35 -0.05 1.16
N ASN A 33 -8.32 0.77 1.33
CA ASN A 33 -8.44 2.09 1.94
C ASN A 33 -9.44 2.98 1.16
N VAL A 34 -9.45 2.89 -0.16
CA VAL A 34 -10.40 3.64 -0.99
C VAL A 34 -11.80 3.02 -0.95
N VAL A 35 -11.92 1.69 -1.19
CA VAL A 35 -13.22 1.06 -1.44
C VAL A 35 -13.97 0.64 -0.18
N GLU A 36 -13.26 0.23 0.87
CA GLU A 36 -13.86 -0.24 2.12
C GLU A 36 -13.87 0.84 3.20
N PHE A 37 -12.81 1.64 3.29
CA PHE A 37 -12.70 2.66 4.33
C PHE A 37 -13.05 4.07 3.84
N GLY A 38 -13.40 4.24 2.55
CA GLY A 38 -13.88 5.50 1.98
C GLY A 38 -12.86 6.63 1.97
N MET A 39 -11.57 6.31 2.02
CA MET A 39 -10.52 7.32 1.95
C MET A 39 -10.43 7.93 0.55
N THR A 40 -10.10 9.21 0.46
CA THR A 40 -9.68 9.81 -0.81
C THR A 40 -8.40 9.15 -1.31
N VAL A 41 -8.12 9.26 -2.61
CA VAL A 41 -6.87 8.69 -3.17
C VAL A 41 -5.61 9.25 -2.50
N GLN A 42 -5.63 10.54 -2.11
CA GLN A 42 -4.51 11.13 -1.37
C GLN A 42 -4.38 10.56 0.04
N GLN A 43 -5.49 10.47 0.79
CA GLN A 43 -5.48 9.86 2.13
C GLN A 43 -5.03 8.40 2.08
N ALA A 44 -5.50 7.63 1.10
CA ALA A 44 -5.13 6.24 0.93
C ALA A 44 -3.65 6.05 0.58
N SER A 45 -3.07 6.98 -0.20
CA SER A 45 -1.64 6.97 -0.54
C SER A 45 -0.72 7.28 0.64
N GLU A 46 -1.20 8.06 1.62
CA GLU A 46 -0.45 8.48 2.82
C GLU A 46 -0.77 7.65 4.07
N ALA A 47 -1.79 6.79 4.00
CA ALA A 47 -2.21 5.98 5.13
C ALA A 47 -1.09 5.06 5.62
N ALA A 48 -1.09 4.79 6.94
CA ALA A 48 -0.21 3.79 7.52
C ALA A 48 -0.43 2.44 6.83
N ASN A 49 0.64 1.83 6.39
CA ASN A 49 0.61 0.52 5.77
C ASN A 49 1.58 -0.45 6.46
N PHE A 50 1.52 -1.69 6.05
CA PHE A 50 2.39 -2.74 6.57
C PHE A 50 2.90 -3.64 5.45
N ASN A 51 3.99 -4.34 5.73
CA ASN A 51 4.45 -5.46 4.92
C ASN A 51 4.62 -6.70 5.80
N THR A 52 4.30 -7.85 5.23
CA THR A 52 4.59 -9.14 5.85
C THR A 52 5.58 -9.94 5.00
N ASN A 53 6.50 -10.61 5.67
CA ASN A 53 7.47 -11.52 5.04
C ASN A 53 7.05 -12.98 5.22
N GLN A 54 5.76 -13.26 5.37
CA GLN A 54 5.24 -14.62 5.58
C GLN A 54 5.15 -15.44 4.29
N LEU A 55 5.53 -14.86 3.15
CA LEU A 55 5.58 -15.51 1.84
C LEU A 55 7.03 -15.67 1.37
N TRP A 56 7.25 -16.55 0.40
CA TRP A 56 8.53 -16.63 -0.30
C TRP A 56 8.77 -15.37 -1.11
N LEU A 57 9.94 -14.76 -0.96
CA LEU A 57 10.32 -13.59 -1.74
C LEU A 57 10.92 -14.05 -3.08
N SER A 58 10.50 -13.43 -4.17
CA SER A 58 11.04 -13.67 -5.52
C SER A 58 12.29 -12.85 -5.81
N LEU A 59 12.33 -11.61 -5.28
CA LEU A 59 13.40 -10.63 -5.55
C LEU A 59 14.28 -10.32 -4.35
N GLY A 60 13.99 -10.87 -3.19
CA GLY A 60 14.73 -10.57 -1.95
C GLY A 60 16.01 -11.37 -1.79
N GLY A 61 17.06 -10.72 -1.26
CA GLY A 61 18.29 -11.37 -0.80
C GLY A 61 19.20 -11.96 -1.87
N SER A 62 20.48 -12.07 -1.56
CA SER A 62 21.50 -12.69 -2.43
C SER A 62 21.51 -14.23 -2.34
N LYS A 63 20.94 -14.78 -1.27
CA LYS A 63 20.89 -16.24 -1.01
C LYS A 63 19.44 -16.70 -0.93
N ILE A 64 19.17 -17.95 -1.31
CA ILE A 64 17.85 -18.57 -1.19
C ILE A 64 17.35 -18.56 0.27
N SER A 65 18.26 -18.72 1.25
CA SER A 65 17.92 -18.63 2.68
C SER A 65 17.26 -17.33 3.09
N ASP A 66 17.61 -16.22 2.42
CA ASP A 66 17.12 -14.88 2.75
C ASP A 66 15.67 -14.68 2.26
N ARG A 67 15.22 -15.54 1.35
CA ARG A 67 13.89 -15.49 0.72
C ARG A 67 12.82 -16.32 1.44
N LYS A 68 13.23 -17.05 2.50
CA LYS A 68 12.30 -17.90 3.24
C LYS A 68 11.24 -17.11 3.99
N PRO A 69 10.01 -17.64 4.06
CA PRO A 69 8.94 -17.06 4.87
C PRO A 69 9.37 -16.89 6.34
N LYS A 70 9.03 -15.75 6.91
CA LYS A 70 9.24 -15.44 8.33
C LYS A 70 7.89 -15.34 9.01
N ALA A 71 7.43 -16.45 9.58
CA ALA A 71 6.13 -16.51 10.22
C ALA A 71 5.98 -15.49 11.35
N GLY A 72 4.91 -14.72 11.29
CA GLY A 72 4.56 -13.71 12.27
C GLY A 72 5.31 -12.38 12.16
N ASP A 73 6.25 -12.24 11.23
CA ASP A 73 6.98 -10.98 11.04
C ASP A 73 6.12 -9.96 10.27
N ILE A 74 5.95 -8.77 10.86
CA ILE A 74 5.26 -7.63 10.24
C ILE A 74 6.11 -6.38 10.40
N LEU A 75 6.37 -5.69 9.29
CA LEU A 75 6.89 -4.33 9.26
C LEU A 75 5.73 -3.35 9.20
N LEU A 76 5.64 -2.45 10.17
CA LEU A 76 4.62 -1.41 10.26
C LEU A 76 5.21 -0.03 9.97
N GLY A 77 4.40 0.85 9.38
CA GLY A 77 4.71 2.27 9.32
C GLY A 77 4.83 2.88 10.72
N ASN A 78 5.77 3.81 10.91
CA ASN A 78 5.96 4.51 12.19
C ASN A 78 4.73 5.32 12.63
N ASN A 79 3.82 5.64 11.71
CA ASN A 79 2.54 6.32 11.95
C ASN A 79 1.39 5.37 12.33
N THR A 80 1.63 4.06 12.44
CA THR A 80 0.61 3.10 12.88
C THR A 80 0.19 3.40 14.33
N PRO A 81 -1.12 3.51 14.63
CA PRO A 81 -1.60 3.79 15.97
C PRO A 81 -1.18 2.74 17.01
N ASP A 82 -0.90 3.19 18.25
CA ASP A 82 -0.47 2.29 19.34
C ASP A 82 -1.52 1.22 19.68
N SER A 83 -2.81 1.52 19.55
CA SER A 83 -3.87 0.54 19.73
C SER A 83 -3.73 -0.64 18.78
N VAL A 84 -3.45 -0.38 17.49
CA VAL A 84 -3.23 -1.42 16.47
C VAL A 84 -1.96 -2.22 16.79
N ARG A 85 -0.86 -1.53 17.13
CA ARG A 85 0.42 -2.18 17.52
C ARG A 85 0.23 -3.14 18.69
N ASN A 86 -0.53 -2.70 19.71
CA ASN A 86 -0.77 -3.50 20.92
C ASN A 86 -1.64 -4.73 20.62
N GLU A 87 -2.66 -4.59 19.79
CA GLU A 87 -3.48 -5.75 19.40
C GLU A 87 -2.69 -6.78 18.58
N LEU A 88 -1.89 -6.32 17.61
CA LEU A 88 -1.02 -7.22 16.84
C LEU A 88 -0.01 -7.96 17.74
N LYS A 89 0.57 -7.28 18.74
CA LYS A 89 1.44 -7.93 19.73
C LYS A 89 0.73 -8.98 20.54
N LYS A 90 -0.52 -8.71 21.01
CA LYS A 90 -1.35 -9.68 21.73
C LYS A 90 -1.66 -10.91 20.88
N MET A 91 -1.83 -10.72 19.56
CA MET A 91 -2.02 -11.81 18.60
C MET A 91 -0.74 -12.63 18.35
N GLY A 92 0.41 -12.23 18.90
CA GLY A 92 1.69 -12.92 18.78
C GLY A 92 2.56 -12.51 17.59
N TYR A 93 2.22 -11.43 16.89
CA TYR A 93 3.05 -10.92 15.80
C TYR A 93 4.35 -10.28 16.29
N LYS A 94 5.42 -10.47 15.53
CA LYS A 94 6.73 -9.84 15.73
C LYS A 94 6.76 -8.56 14.91
N LEU A 95 6.73 -7.42 15.59
CA LEU A 95 6.62 -6.13 14.95
C LEU A 95 7.99 -5.47 14.79
N SER A 96 8.24 -4.96 13.59
CA SER A 96 9.30 -4.00 13.28
C SER A 96 8.67 -2.71 12.74
N PHE A 97 9.41 -1.61 12.75
CA PHE A 97 8.89 -0.30 12.39
C PHE A 97 9.83 0.41 11.42
N GLY A 98 9.25 1.17 10.49
CA GLY A 98 10.00 1.93 9.52
C GLY A 98 9.27 3.20 9.08
N ASN A 99 10.06 4.18 8.62
CA ASN A 99 9.51 5.38 7.99
C ASN A 99 8.89 5.08 6.62
N ARG A 100 9.31 3.99 6.01
CA ARG A 100 8.88 3.51 4.71
C ARG A 100 8.52 2.04 4.80
N THR A 101 7.32 1.71 4.44
CA THR A 101 6.79 0.34 4.35
C THR A 101 6.29 0.03 2.94
N SER A 102 6.19 1.05 2.09
CA SER A 102 5.80 0.95 0.69
C SER A 102 6.78 1.69 -0.19
N GLY A 103 6.84 1.34 -1.47
CA GLY A 103 7.32 2.21 -2.52
C GLY A 103 6.34 3.35 -2.79
N PRO A 104 6.71 4.28 -3.67
CA PRO A 104 5.82 5.33 -4.13
C PRO A 104 4.51 4.81 -4.69
N ILE A 105 3.38 5.38 -4.25
CA ILE A 105 2.04 5.06 -4.73
C ILE A 105 1.48 6.27 -5.46
N ASN A 106 1.01 6.06 -6.69
CA ASN A 106 0.33 7.05 -7.50
C ASN A 106 -1.03 6.51 -7.93
N ALA A 107 -2.06 7.34 -7.88
CA ALA A 107 -3.42 6.94 -8.21
C ALA A 107 -4.24 8.04 -8.86
N ILE A 108 -5.22 7.64 -9.68
CA ILE A 108 -6.22 8.51 -10.28
C ILE A 108 -7.59 7.88 -10.04
N TYR A 109 -8.48 8.63 -9.39
CA TYR A 109 -9.89 8.30 -9.24
C TYR A 109 -10.70 8.98 -10.33
N PHE A 110 -11.63 8.26 -10.94
CA PHE A 110 -12.53 8.74 -11.99
C PHE A 110 -13.87 9.15 -11.38
N ASP A 111 -14.08 10.44 -11.21
CA ASP A 111 -15.36 10.99 -10.71
C ASP A 111 -16.31 11.23 -11.89
N TRP A 112 -17.02 10.20 -12.29
CA TRP A 112 -17.99 10.27 -13.38
C TRP A 112 -19.19 11.16 -13.08
N LYS A 113 -19.49 11.38 -11.80
CA LYS A 113 -20.61 12.26 -11.40
C LYS A 113 -20.33 13.71 -11.72
N HIS A 114 -19.09 14.14 -11.57
CA HIS A 114 -18.69 15.54 -11.78
C HIS A 114 -17.81 15.73 -13.02
N GLY A 115 -17.50 14.66 -13.75
CA GLY A 115 -16.65 14.71 -14.94
C GLY A 115 -15.21 15.11 -14.63
N SER A 116 -14.70 14.76 -13.46
CA SER A 116 -13.36 15.13 -13.01
C SER A 116 -12.47 13.91 -12.68
N LEU A 117 -11.17 14.15 -12.65
CA LEU A 117 -10.16 13.17 -12.21
C LEU A 117 -9.51 13.70 -10.94
N TRP A 118 -9.34 12.81 -9.96
CA TRP A 118 -8.70 13.14 -8.70
C TRP A 118 -7.39 12.37 -8.59
N GLY A 119 -6.28 13.10 -8.56
CA GLY A 119 -4.95 12.52 -8.36
C GLY A 119 -4.62 12.35 -6.89
N GLY A 120 -3.84 11.32 -6.57
CA GLY A 120 -3.21 11.10 -5.28
C GLY A 120 -1.81 10.56 -5.47
N SER A 121 -0.86 11.08 -4.69
CA SER A 121 0.54 10.66 -4.73
C SER A 121 1.04 10.55 -3.30
N SER A 122 1.76 9.45 -3.00
CA SER A 122 2.39 9.32 -1.70
C SER A 122 3.54 10.32 -1.57
N ASN A 123 3.93 10.64 -0.33
CA ASN A 123 5.11 11.46 -0.06
C ASN A 123 6.40 10.63 0.04
N ASN A 124 6.42 9.43 -0.53
CA ASN A 124 7.54 8.53 -0.53
C ASN A 124 8.42 8.73 -1.77
N GLY A 125 9.50 9.46 -1.63
CA GLY A 125 10.42 9.73 -2.73
C GLY A 125 10.16 11.05 -3.43
N GLU A 126 10.35 11.11 -4.73
CA GLU A 126 10.17 12.29 -5.58
C GLU A 126 8.84 12.22 -6.37
N ASP A 127 7.82 11.59 -5.77
CA ASP A 127 6.52 11.46 -6.39
C ASP A 127 5.75 12.77 -6.35
N TYR A 128 5.16 13.12 -7.47
CA TYR A 128 4.22 14.23 -7.56
C TYR A 128 3.20 13.99 -8.68
N GLY A 129 2.04 14.61 -8.56
CA GLY A 129 1.02 14.64 -9.59
C GLY A 129 0.89 16.05 -10.17
N ILE A 130 0.64 16.14 -11.46
CA ILE A 130 0.30 17.39 -12.15
C ILE A 130 -1.08 17.22 -12.76
N GLY A 131 -1.96 18.20 -12.54
CA GLY A 131 -3.29 18.27 -13.14
C GLY A 131 -3.57 19.65 -13.72
N TRP A 132 -4.44 19.72 -14.72
CA TRP A 132 -4.93 20.95 -15.33
C TRP A 132 -6.40 20.84 -15.71
#